data_d72bf147a04066894042fad1b2f39aee
#
_entry.id   d72bf147a04066894042fad1b2f39aee
#
_cell.length_a   1.000
_cell.length_b   1.000
_cell.length_c   1.000
_cell.angle_alpha   90.00
_cell.angle_beta   90.00
_cell.angle_gamma   90.00
#
_symmetry.space_group_name_H-M   'P 1'
#
loop_
_entity.id
_entity.type
_entity.pdbx_description
1 polymer ?
#
loop_
_entity_poly.entity_id
_entity_poly.type
_entity_poly.pdbx_seq_one_letter_code
_entity_poly.pdbx_strand_id
1 'polypeptide(L)'
;MSITKKILFSGISALAATVLLAPLHAQQTPAPAKSQDAVSEKPNAKGFVSPEAAVAALCNALRKNDSSDLIVVLGPDSRDLVHWTDDDNDGMEEQRMTFVHNFDLMHRLVKEPDNTVALYVGPENWPLPIPIVQYQGAWYFDAGLGKQEVLYRRVGRNEMAALDISRVLIDAEKEYYDAAHRFTDKFESSADDHDGLHWKSSDSNTRSPIGPYLAQAGVTDSIQNRRPFHGYFYRILLQAPVAPDSDATRSTANHFAIVAFPAEYRSSGVMTFILQENGQAFEKDLGPTTASSAIQTTTAHPDNSWTKVD
;
A
#
# COMPACT_ATOMS: atom_id res chain seq x y z
N MET A 1 -35.69 30.30 -11.88
CA MET A 1 -35.62 28.98 -12.48
C MET A 1 -34.19 28.47 -12.26
N SER A 2 -34.01 27.65 -11.24
CA SER A 2 -32.71 27.10 -10.83
C SER A 2 -32.57 25.72 -11.45
N ILE A 3 -31.52 25.50 -12.24
CA ILE A 3 -31.19 24.20 -12.82
C ILE A 3 -30.00 23.64 -12.05
N THR A 4 -30.32 22.75 -11.13
CA THR A 4 -29.37 21.95 -10.37
C THR A 4 -28.78 20.89 -11.29
N LYS A 5 -27.49 20.98 -11.63
CA LYS A 5 -26.77 19.94 -12.33
C LYS A 5 -26.35 18.84 -11.33
N LYS A 6 -27.05 17.71 -11.39
CA LYS A 6 -26.63 16.45 -10.77
C LYS A 6 -25.46 15.91 -11.58
N ILE A 7 -24.30 15.79 -10.94
CA ILE A 7 -23.15 15.03 -11.49
C ILE A 7 -23.40 13.55 -11.15
N LEU A 8 -23.75 12.77 -12.17
CA LEU A 8 -23.79 11.31 -12.08
C LEU A 8 -22.35 10.76 -12.07
N PHE A 9 -21.94 10.19 -10.96
CA PHE A 9 -20.83 9.27 -10.95
C PHE A 9 -21.29 7.97 -11.60
N SER A 10 -20.79 7.72 -12.80
CA SER A 10 -21.06 6.51 -13.57
C SER A 10 -20.21 5.37 -13.05
N GLY A 11 -20.88 4.29 -12.67
CA GLY A 11 -20.31 3.12 -12.02
C GLY A 11 -19.29 2.37 -12.87
N ILE A 12 -18.34 1.82 -12.17
CA ILE A 12 -17.45 0.76 -12.68
C ILE A 12 -18.29 -0.52 -12.70
N SER A 13 -18.67 -0.94 -13.91
CA SER A 13 -19.31 -2.21 -14.16
C SER A 13 -18.37 -3.36 -13.80
N ALA A 14 -18.77 -4.15 -12.83
CA ALA A 14 -18.16 -5.44 -12.55
C ALA A 14 -18.40 -6.38 -13.74
N LEU A 15 -17.37 -6.62 -14.54
CA LEU A 15 -17.36 -7.74 -15.50
C LEU A 15 -17.07 -9.00 -14.67
N ALA A 16 -18.09 -9.82 -14.46
CA ALA A 16 -17.96 -11.16 -13.92
C ALA A 16 -17.29 -12.06 -14.99
N ALA A 17 -15.97 -12.15 -14.96
CA ALA A 17 -15.24 -13.20 -15.66
C ALA A 17 -15.15 -14.40 -14.73
N THR A 18 -15.90 -15.45 -15.03
CA THR A 18 -15.76 -16.78 -14.44
C THR A 18 -14.39 -17.34 -14.82
N VAL A 19 -13.37 -17.08 -14.02
CA VAL A 19 -12.07 -17.73 -14.15
C VAL A 19 -12.09 -18.96 -13.24
N LEU A 20 -11.93 -20.12 -13.84
CA LEU A 20 -11.66 -21.39 -13.16
C LEU A 20 -10.44 -21.19 -12.25
N LEU A 21 -10.67 -21.18 -10.95
CA LEU A 21 -9.66 -21.16 -9.92
C LEU A 21 -8.90 -22.49 -9.91
N ALA A 22 -7.74 -22.53 -10.55
CA ALA A 22 -6.67 -23.39 -10.11
C ALA A 22 -6.09 -22.79 -8.81
N PRO A 23 -5.78 -23.58 -7.76
CA PRO A 23 -5.17 -23.04 -6.55
C PRO A 23 -3.76 -22.59 -6.89
N LEU A 24 -3.58 -21.30 -7.12
CA LEU A 24 -2.27 -20.66 -7.10
C LEU A 24 -1.78 -20.73 -5.65
N HIS A 25 -0.85 -21.64 -5.36
CA HIS A 25 -0.06 -21.54 -4.15
C HIS A 25 0.82 -20.29 -4.31
N ALA A 26 0.29 -19.14 -3.93
CA ALA A 26 1.12 -18.00 -3.61
C ALA A 26 2.04 -18.48 -2.47
N GLN A 27 3.32 -18.66 -2.77
CA GLN A 27 4.35 -18.72 -1.75
C GLN A 27 4.36 -17.36 -1.08
N GLN A 28 3.56 -17.24 -0.02
CA GLN A 28 3.67 -16.16 0.93
C GLN A 28 5.12 -16.18 1.40
N THR A 29 5.85 -15.11 1.11
CA THR A 29 7.10 -14.80 1.82
C THR A 29 6.78 -14.98 3.30
N PRO A 30 7.48 -15.87 4.04
CA PRO A 30 7.13 -16.11 5.42
C PRO A 30 7.23 -14.78 6.15
N ALA A 31 6.10 -14.30 6.65
CA ALA A 31 6.10 -13.24 7.64
C ALA A 31 7.16 -13.63 8.70
N PRO A 32 8.00 -12.70 9.18
CA PRO A 32 9.01 -13.03 10.17
C PRO A 32 8.35 -13.83 11.29
N ALA A 33 8.88 -14.99 11.57
CA ALA A 33 8.32 -15.93 12.53
C ALA A 33 7.99 -15.17 13.80
N LYS A 34 6.69 -15.07 14.13
CA LYS A 34 6.24 -14.47 15.39
C LYS A 34 6.94 -15.26 16.47
N SER A 35 7.78 -14.61 17.27
CA SER A 35 8.44 -15.23 18.41
C SER A 35 7.39 -15.91 19.26
N GLN A 36 7.60 -17.19 19.58
CA GLN A 36 6.69 -18.03 20.38
C GLN A 36 6.62 -17.61 21.85
N ASP A 37 7.19 -16.47 22.21
CA ASP A 37 7.16 -15.98 23.58
C ASP A 37 5.76 -15.45 23.87
N ALA A 38 5.03 -16.26 24.65
CA ALA A 38 3.81 -15.83 25.33
C ALA A 38 4.04 -14.48 25.95
N VAL A 39 3.03 -13.60 25.84
CA VAL A 39 2.98 -12.23 26.40
C VAL A 39 3.75 -12.16 27.72
N SER A 40 4.95 -11.61 27.68
CA SER A 40 5.84 -11.53 28.85
C SER A 40 5.41 -10.44 29.84
N GLU A 41 4.62 -9.49 29.37
CA GLU A 41 4.10 -8.37 30.16
C GLU A 41 2.57 -8.28 30.07
N LYS A 42 1.96 -7.84 31.18
CA LYS A 42 0.52 -7.60 31.21
C LYS A 42 0.17 -6.45 30.26
N PRO A 43 -0.77 -6.64 29.30
CA PRO A 43 -1.25 -5.55 28.47
C PRO A 43 -1.85 -4.42 29.32
N ASN A 44 -1.54 -3.19 28.97
CA ASN A 44 -2.06 -2.00 29.64
C ASN A 44 -3.50 -1.69 29.17
N ALA A 45 -4.41 -2.63 29.42
CA ALA A 45 -5.81 -2.58 28.99
C ALA A 45 -6.71 -3.16 30.08
N LYS A 46 -8.01 -3.04 29.92
CA LYS A 46 -9.00 -3.66 30.80
C LYS A 46 -8.96 -5.20 30.63
N GLY A 47 -8.91 -5.92 31.76
CA GLY A 47 -9.02 -7.38 31.77
C GLY A 47 -10.47 -7.85 31.74
N PHE A 48 -10.70 -8.96 31.04
CA PHE A 48 -12.00 -9.60 30.86
C PHE A 48 -11.94 -11.08 31.28
N VAL A 49 -13.12 -11.62 31.64
CA VAL A 49 -13.24 -13.04 32.06
C VAL A 49 -13.14 -14.01 30.88
N SER A 50 -13.42 -13.54 29.67
CA SER A 50 -13.32 -14.33 28.44
C SER A 50 -13.08 -13.46 27.20
N PRO A 51 -12.64 -14.02 26.06
CA PRO A 51 -12.52 -13.28 24.80
C PRO A 51 -13.87 -12.71 24.32
N GLU A 52 -14.96 -13.45 24.54
CA GLU A 52 -16.32 -12.98 24.17
C GLU A 52 -16.71 -11.74 24.98
N ALA A 53 -16.38 -11.70 26.28
CA ALA A 53 -16.63 -10.54 27.13
C ALA A 53 -15.81 -9.32 26.67
N ALA A 54 -14.57 -9.52 26.23
CA ALA A 54 -13.73 -8.48 25.65
C ALA A 54 -14.35 -7.91 24.38
N VAL A 55 -14.76 -8.78 23.46
CA VAL A 55 -15.39 -8.39 22.18
C VAL A 55 -16.74 -7.68 22.41
N ALA A 56 -17.56 -8.16 23.34
CA ALA A 56 -18.81 -7.49 23.69
C ALA A 56 -18.57 -6.07 24.22
N ALA A 57 -17.53 -5.87 25.04
CA ALA A 57 -17.15 -4.54 25.53
C ALA A 57 -16.69 -3.62 24.40
N LEU A 58 -15.86 -4.11 23.47
CA LEU A 58 -15.42 -3.38 22.26
C LEU A 58 -16.61 -2.92 21.42
N CYS A 59 -17.52 -3.84 21.09
CA CYS A 59 -18.69 -3.52 20.27
C CYS A 59 -19.64 -2.55 20.95
N ASN A 60 -19.80 -2.64 22.29
CA ASN A 60 -20.62 -1.70 23.03
C ASN A 60 -20.01 -0.28 23.01
N ALA A 61 -18.71 -0.14 23.16
CA ALA A 61 -18.02 1.15 23.06
C ALA A 61 -18.17 1.74 21.64
N LEU A 62 -17.98 0.93 20.60
CA LEU A 62 -18.18 1.33 19.21
C LEU A 62 -19.61 1.78 18.92
N ARG A 63 -20.64 1.06 19.40
CA ARG A 63 -22.04 1.44 19.21
C ARG A 63 -22.40 2.77 19.88
N LYS A 64 -21.82 3.04 21.05
CA LYS A 64 -22.04 4.31 21.77
C LYS A 64 -21.25 5.47 21.16
N ASN A 65 -20.33 5.22 20.25
CA ASN A 65 -19.36 6.20 19.75
C ASN A 65 -18.57 6.87 20.91
N ASP A 66 -18.16 6.07 21.88
CA ASP A 66 -17.44 6.55 23.08
C ASP A 66 -15.97 6.23 22.97
N SER A 67 -15.18 7.21 22.56
CA SER A 67 -13.73 7.09 22.43
C SER A 67 -13.04 6.80 23.77
N SER A 68 -13.60 7.27 24.88
CA SER A 68 -13.05 7.01 26.21
C SER A 68 -13.23 5.55 26.60
N ASP A 69 -14.43 4.99 26.35
CA ASP A 69 -14.71 3.57 26.57
C ASP A 69 -13.81 2.69 25.67
N LEU A 70 -13.56 3.09 24.43
CA LEU A 70 -12.64 2.37 23.52
C LEU A 70 -11.22 2.33 24.07
N ILE A 71 -10.70 3.46 24.57
CA ILE A 71 -9.37 3.53 25.17
C ILE A 71 -9.30 2.67 26.45
N VAL A 72 -10.35 2.61 27.24
CA VAL A 72 -10.41 1.73 28.42
C VAL A 72 -10.37 0.25 28.01
N VAL A 73 -11.11 -0.13 26.97
CA VAL A 73 -11.19 -1.51 26.48
C VAL A 73 -9.88 -1.95 25.82
N LEU A 74 -9.33 -1.12 24.93
CA LEU A 74 -8.14 -1.44 24.13
C LEU A 74 -6.82 -1.08 24.81
N GLY A 75 -6.88 -0.25 25.88
CA GLY A 75 -5.71 0.31 26.55
C GLY A 75 -5.26 1.66 25.97
N PRO A 76 -4.54 2.48 26.77
CA PRO A 76 -4.07 3.81 26.35
C PRO A 76 -3.11 3.77 25.16
N ASP A 77 -2.43 2.64 24.96
CA ASP A 77 -1.54 2.44 23.82
C ASP A 77 -2.28 2.32 22.49
N SER A 78 -3.62 2.14 22.51
CA SER A 78 -4.45 2.11 21.33
C SER A 78 -4.80 3.48 20.75
N ARG A 79 -4.44 4.59 21.41
CA ARG A 79 -4.82 5.93 20.97
C ARG A 79 -4.52 6.18 19.49
N ASP A 80 -3.31 5.84 19.04
CA ASP A 80 -2.90 6.00 17.65
C ASP A 80 -3.65 5.06 16.69
N LEU A 81 -4.27 4.00 17.22
CA LEU A 81 -5.12 3.08 16.45
C LEU A 81 -6.58 3.54 16.36
N VAL A 82 -7.02 4.39 17.29
CA VAL A 82 -8.39 4.91 17.39
C VAL A 82 -8.52 6.29 16.73
N HIS A 83 -7.43 7.06 16.66
CA HIS A 83 -7.37 8.39 16.03
C HIS A 83 -6.63 8.36 14.70
N TRP A 84 -7.13 7.61 13.74
CA TRP A 84 -6.41 7.39 12.47
C TRP A 84 -6.36 8.58 11.53
N THR A 85 -7.19 9.57 11.71
CA THR A 85 -7.05 10.84 11.00
C THR A 85 -7.80 11.93 11.76
N ASP A 86 -7.09 12.94 12.24
CA ASP A 86 -7.70 14.15 12.82
C ASP A 86 -8.41 15.02 11.76
N ASP A 87 -8.20 14.73 10.47
CA ASP A 87 -8.67 15.56 9.36
C ASP A 87 -9.96 15.07 8.69
N ASP A 88 -10.48 13.88 9.01
CA ASP A 88 -11.64 13.29 8.31
C ASP A 88 -12.62 12.60 9.27
N ASN A 89 -13.33 13.41 10.05
CA ASN A 89 -14.36 12.92 11.01
C ASN A 89 -15.47 12.11 10.32
N ASP A 90 -15.81 12.43 9.07
CA ASP A 90 -16.90 11.78 8.32
C ASP A 90 -16.52 10.34 7.92
N GLY A 91 -15.26 10.14 7.50
CA GLY A 91 -14.78 8.80 7.13
C GLY A 91 -14.64 7.84 8.30
N MET A 92 -14.31 8.33 9.50
CA MET A 92 -14.23 7.51 10.72
C MET A 92 -15.59 7.02 11.20
N GLU A 93 -16.61 7.87 11.14
CA GLU A 93 -17.97 7.50 11.50
C GLU A 93 -18.52 6.40 10.58
N GLU A 94 -18.28 6.51 9.26
CA GLU A 94 -18.66 5.49 8.29
C GLU A 94 -17.93 4.16 8.54
N GLN A 95 -16.62 4.19 8.82
CA GLN A 95 -15.85 3.00 9.13
C GLN A 95 -16.32 2.31 10.42
N ARG A 96 -16.62 3.09 11.46
CA ARG A 96 -17.18 2.60 12.71
C ARG A 96 -18.52 1.91 12.49
N MET A 97 -19.42 2.56 11.76
CA MET A 97 -20.75 2.01 11.45
C MET A 97 -20.65 0.75 10.60
N THR A 98 -19.75 0.74 9.62
CA THR A 98 -19.46 -0.43 8.78
C THR A 98 -18.93 -1.59 9.62
N PHE A 99 -18.02 -1.34 10.55
CA PHE A 99 -17.51 -2.37 11.46
C PHE A 99 -18.64 -2.95 12.32
N VAL A 100 -19.48 -2.11 12.96
CA VAL A 100 -20.60 -2.56 13.81
C VAL A 100 -21.60 -3.35 12.98
N HIS A 101 -21.95 -2.88 11.79
CA HIS A 101 -22.85 -3.58 10.89
C HIS A 101 -22.32 -4.97 10.50
N ASN A 102 -21.06 -5.05 10.08
CA ASN A 102 -20.41 -6.30 9.71
C ASN A 102 -20.29 -7.26 10.89
N PHE A 103 -20.01 -6.73 12.09
CA PHE A 103 -19.99 -7.52 13.31
C PHE A 103 -21.37 -8.14 13.62
N ASP A 104 -22.42 -7.37 13.47
CA ASP A 104 -23.79 -7.85 13.71
C ASP A 104 -24.25 -8.88 12.68
N LEU A 105 -23.78 -8.74 11.42
CA LEU A 105 -24.05 -9.74 10.38
C LEU A 105 -23.38 -11.07 10.68
N MET A 106 -22.09 -11.04 10.99
CA MET A 106 -21.31 -12.23 11.26
C MET A 106 -20.01 -11.87 11.99
N HIS A 107 -19.70 -12.60 13.06
CA HIS A 107 -18.39 -12.54 13.71
C HIS A 107 -18.03 -13.90 14.31
N ARG A 108 -16.76 -14.14 14.48
CA ARG A 108 -16.25 -15.33 15.13
C ARG A 108 -14.90 -15.07 15.80
N LEU A 109 -14.66 -15.79 16.89
CA LEU A 109 -13.36 -15.81 17.56
C LEU A 109 -12.61 -17.07 17.15
N VAL A 110 -11.34 -16.92 16.81
CA VAL A 110 -10.46 -18.01 16.40
C VAL A 110 -9.21 -17.98 17.26
N LYS A 111 -8.89 -19.12 17.86
CA LYS A 111 -7.63 -19.28 18.56
C LYS A 111 -6.53 -19.51 17.53
N GLU A 112 -5.52 -18.67 17.54
CA GLU A 112 -4.38 -18.74 16.64
C GLU A 112 -3.27 -19.67 17.19
N PRO A 113 -2.33 -20.12 16.34
CA PRO A 113 -1.24 -21.03 16.77
C PRO A 113 -0.33 -20.45 17.87
N ASP A 114 -0.22 -19.11 17.96
CA ASP A 114 0.54 -18.38 18.98
C ASP A 114 -0.21 -18.21 20.30
N ASN A 115 -1.35 -18.91 20.48
CA ASN A 115 -2.27 -18.83 21.60
C ASN A 115 -3.01 -17.48 21.75
N THR A 116 -2.89 -16.55 20.84
CA THR A 116 -3.77 -15.38 20.79
C THR A 116 -5.16 -15.76 20.28
N VAL A 117 -6.13 -14.88 20.48
CA VAL A 117 -7.47 -15.04 19.90
C VAL A 117 -7.73 -13.86 18.97
N ALA A 118 -8.02 -14.18 17.70
CA ALA A 118 -8.38 -13.19 16.70
C ALA A 118 -9.91 -13.07 16.55
N LEU A 119 -10.42 -11.84 16.44
CA LEU A 119 -11.79 -11.55 16.08
C LEU A 119 -11.89 -11.38 14.56
N TYR A 120 -12.67 -12.22 13.90
CA TYR A 120 -13.03 -12.09 12.49
C TYR A 120 -14.42 -11.48 12.36
N VAL A 121 -14.57 -10.50 11.47
CA VAL A 121 -15.79 -9.70 11.34
C VAL A 121 -16.27 -9.69 9.88
N GLY A 122 -17.57 -9.82 9.71
CA GLY A 122 -18.27 -9.73 8.44
C GLY A 122 -18.13 -10.95 7.53
N PRO A 123 -18.89 -11.00 6.43
CA PRO A 123 -18.88 -12.10 5.46
C PRO A 123 -17.50 -12.35 4.83
N GLU A 124 -16.70 -11.30 4.71
CA GLU A 124 -15.32 -11.37 4.17
C GLU A 124 -14.31 -11.91 5.17
N ASN A 125 -14.74 -12.25 6.41
CA ASN A 125 -13.87 -12.71 7.48
C ASN A 125 -12.70 -11.77 7.74
N TRP A 126 -12.96 -10.45 7.79
CA TRP A 126 -11.91 -9.46 8.06
C TRP A 126 -11.36 -9.60 9.48
N PRO A 127 -10.08 -9.89 9.68
CA PRO A 127 -9.51 -10.06 11.01
C PRO A 127 -9.19 -8.70 11.65
N LEU A 128 -9.71 -8.48 12.87
CA LEU A 128 -9.33 -7.32 13.68
C LEU A 128 -7.80 -7.38 13.94
N PRO A 129 -7.06 -6.29 13.68
CA PRO A 129 -5.61 -6.32 13.84
C PRO A 129 -5.13 -6.39 15.30
N ILE A 130 -6.00 -6.07 16.27
CA ILE A 130 -5.66 -6.11 17.71
C ILE A 130 -6.04 -7.48 18.26
N PRO A 131 -5.07 -8.36 18.55
CA PRO A 131 -5.36 -9.69 19.08
C PRO A 131 -5.81 -9.60 20.54
N ILE A 132 -6.51 -10.64 20.99
CA ILE A 132 -6.88 -10.85 22.39
C ILE A 132 -5.91 -11.87 22.98
N VAL A 133 -5.25 -11.53 24.06
CA VAL A 133 -4.24 -12.35 24.73
C VAL A 133 -4.67 -12.72 26.15
N GLN A 134 -4.20 -13.85 26.65
CA GLN A 134 -4.43 -14.26 28.02
C GLN A 134 -3.21 -13.96 28.90
N TYR A 135 -3.43 -13.29 30.02
CA TYR A 135 -2.42 -13.05 31.05
C TYR A 135 -3.00 -13.30 32.43
N GLN A 136 -2.39 -14.22 33.19
CA GLN A 136 -2.81 -14.58 34.57
C GLN A 136 -4.32 -14.90 34.70
N GLY A 137 -4.88 -15.60 33.74
CA GLY A 137 -6.28 -16.02 33.74
C GLY A 137 -7.31 -15.00 33.25
N ALA A 138 -6.90 -13.76 32.99
CA ALA A 138 -7.74 -12.72 32.38
C ALA A 138 -7.36 -12.50 30.91
N TRP A 139 -8.30 -11.97 30.13
CA TRP A 139 -8.15 -11.70 28.69
C TRP A 139 -8.07 -10.21 28.44
N TYR A 140 -7.18 -9.82 27.53
CA TYR A 140 -6.87 -8.42 27.23
C TYR A 140 -6.73 -8.22 25.71
N PHE A 141 -7.16 -7.08 25.19
CA PHE A 141 -6.67 -6.63 23.89
C PHE A 141 -5.21 -6.19 24.01
N ASP A 142 -4.38 -6.59 23.06
CA ASP A 142 -2.96 -6.19 23.01
C ASP A 142 -2.75 -5.15 21.89
N ALA A 143 -2.82 -3.88 22.28
CA ALA A 143 -2.63 -2.76 21.35
C ALA A 143 -1.19 -2.68 20.81
N GLY A 144 -0.19 -3.20 21.53
CA GLY A 144 1.20 -3.25 21.08
C GLY A 144 1.35 -4.18 19.87
N LEU A 145 0.87 -5.42 19.98
CA LEU A 145 0.78 -6.35 18.86
C LEU A 145 -0.11 -5.81 17.73
N GLY A 146 -1.22 -5.13 18.11
CA GLY A 146 -2.11 -4.51 17.14
C GLY A 146 -1.43 -3.44 16.28
N LYS A 147 -0.58 -2.58 16.88
CA LYS A 147 0.20 -1.59 16.14
C LYS A 147 1.15 -2.23 15.13
N GLN A 148 1.82 -3.31 15.51
CA GLN A 148 2.71 -4.05 14.61
C GLN A 148 1.93 -4.65 13.44
N GLU A 149 0.78 -5.25 13.70
CA GLU A 149 -0.06 -5.85 12.67
C GLU A 149 -0.60 -4.79 11.69
N VAL A 150 -1.07 -3.63 12.18
CA VAL A 150 -1.48 -2.51 11.33
C VAL A 150 -0.34 -2.01 10.47
N LEU A 151 0.87 -1.92 11.04
CA LEU A 151 2.07 -1.54 10.29
C LEU A 151 2.38 -2.55 9.18
N TYR A 152 2.38 -3.86 9.48
CA TYR A 152 2.65 -4.90 8.49
C TYR A 152 1.61 -4.90 7.36
N ARG A 153 0.33 -4.75 7.69
CA ARG A 153 -0.74 -4.63 6.68
C ARG A 153 -0.57 -3.39 5.81
N ARG A 154 -0.16 -2.25 6.40
CA ARG A 154 0.13 -1.02 5.63
C ARG A 154 1.29 -1.24 4.67
N VAL A 155 2.40 -1.79 5.17
CA VAL A 155 3.57 -2.10 4.36
C VAL A 155 3.19 -3.02 3.20
N GLY A 156 2.52 -4.16 3.46
CA GLY A 156 2.12 -5.09 2.41
C GLY A 156 1.18 -4.48 1.37
N ARG A 157 0.19 -3.67 1.79
CA ARG A 157 -0.68 -2.95 0.83
C ARG A 157 0.10 -1.97 -0.03
N ASN A 158 1.04 -1.23 0.56
CA ASN A 158 1.84 -0.28 -0.17
C ASN A 158 2.77 -0.96 -1.17
N GLU A 159 3.36 -2.11 -0.82
CA GLU A 159 4.22 -2.92 -1.70
C GLU A 159 3.43 -3.47 -2.90
N MET A 160 2.24 -4.02 -2.67
CA MET A 160 1.36 -4.43 -3.76
C MET A 160 0.96 -3.26 -4.66
N ALA A 161 0.57 -2.12 -4.07
CA ALA A 161 0.23 -0.93 -4.82
C ALA A 161 1.44 -0.41 -5.62
N ALA A 162 2.66 -0.50 -5.09
CA ALA A 162 3.87 -0.08 -5.79
C ALA A 162 4.12 -0.91 -7.06
N LEU A 163 3.87 -2.22 -7.00
CA LEU A 163 3.95 -3.09 -8.18
C LEU A 163 2.88 -2.74 -9.22
N ASP A 164 1.63 -2.54 -8.79
CA ASP A 164 0.53 -2.21 -9.70
C ASP A 164 0.72 -0.84 -10.37
N ILE A 165 1.14 0.17 -9.61
CA ILE A 165 1.46 1.51 -10.13
C ILE A 165 2.63 1.42 -11.11
N SER A 166 3.66 0.63 -10.81
CA SER A 166 4.79 0.44 -11.71
C SER A 166 4.36 -0.21 -13.05
N ARG A 167 3.39 -1.12 -13.04
CA ARG A 167 2.79 -1.67 -14.28
C ARG A 167 2.08 -0.59 -15.08
N VAL A 168 1.29 0.26 -14.41
CA VAL A 168 0.63 1.40 -15.07
C VAL A 168 1.66 2.36 -15.68
N LEU A 169 2.79 2.61 -15.02
CA LEU A 169 3.86 3.45 -15.55
C LEU A 169 4.55 2.81 -16.77
N ILE A 170 4.72 1.49 -16.78
CA ILE A 170 5.23 0.77 -17.97
C ILE A 170 4.29 0.96 -19.17
N ASP A 171 2.99 0.84 -18.94
CA ASP A 171 2.00 1.00 -20.03
C ASP A 171 1.98 2.46 -20.51
N ALA A 172 2.10 3.41 -19.61
CA ALA A 172 2.20 4.85 -19.93
C ALA A 172 3.46 5.17 -20.76
N GLU A 173 4.60 4.57 -20.45
CA GLU A 173 5.83 4.72 -21.24
C GLU A 173 5.69 4.16 -22.64
N LYS A 174 5.00 3.03 -22.80
CA LYS A 174 4.71 2.46 -24.11
C LYS A 174 3.77 3.37 -24.92
N GLU A 175 2.69 3.89 -24.30
CA GLU A 175 1.79 4.85 -24.93
C GLU A 175 2.55 6.12 -25.38
N TYR A 176 3.46 6.62 -24.52
CA TYR A 176 4.31 7.75 -24.86
C TYR A 176 5.24 7.45 -26.04
N TYR A 177 5.85 6.26 -26.04
CA TYR A 177 6.74 5.82 -27.12
C TYR A 177 6.00 5.71 -28.48
N ASP A 178 4.77 5.23 -28.48
CA ASP A 178 3.96 5.14 -29.71
C ASP A 178 3.71 6.51 -30.34
N ALA A 179 3.58 7.55 -29.51
CA ALA A 179 3.37 8.93 -29.98
C ALA A 179 4.67 9.69 -30.28
N ALA A 180 5.70 9.53 -29.43
CA ALA A 180 6.92 10.33 -29.47
C ALA A 180 8.13 9.62 -30.09
N HIS A 181 8.04 8.30 -30.33
CA HIS A 181 9.12 7.42 -30.82
C HIS A 181 10.40 7.49 -29.97
N ARG A 182 10.24 7.74 -28.69
CA ARG A 182 11.28 7.76 -27.68
C ARG A 182 10.67 7.51 -26.31
N PHE A 183 11.45 7.00 -25.36
CA PHE A 183 11.10 6.97 -23.94
C PHE A 183 11.45 8.28 -23.23
N THR A 184 10.85 8.52 -22.06
CA THR A 184 11.15 9.69 -21.23
C THR A 184 11.53 9.28 -19.81
N ASP A 185 12.35 10.08 -19.12
CA ASP A 185 12.60 9.94 -17.68
C ASP A 185 11.80 10.93 -16.82
N LYS A 186 10.88 11.67 -17.48
CA LYS A 186 10.08 12.71 -16.84
C LYS A 186 8.66 12.25 -16.61
N PHE A 187 8.19 12.41 -15.39
CA PHE A 187 6.76 12.25 -15.07
C PHE A 187 5.95 13.46 -15.51
N GLU A 188 6.45 14.66 -15.27
CA GLU A 188 5.81 15.90 -15.72
C GLU A 188 6.59 16.53 -16.88
N SER A 189 5.85 16.95 -17.88
CA SER A 189 6.42 17.68 -19.01
C SER A 189 6.88 19.08 -18.62
N SER A 190 7.96 19.52 -19.24
CA SER A 190 8.35 20.91 -19.25
C SER A 190 7.35 21.70 -20.10
N ALA A 191 6.65 22.66 -19.52
CA ALA A 191 5.71 23.55 -20.20
C ALA A 191 4.90 22.88 -21.34
N ASP A 192 5.07 23.35 -22.58
CA ASP A 192 4.32 22.89 -23.75
C ASP A 192 5.06 21.80 -24.58
N ASP A 193 6.18 21.26 -24.05
CA ASP A 193 7.07 20.36 -24.84
C ASP A 193 6.54 18.94 -24.98
N HIS A 194 5.56 18.53 -24.14
CA HIS A 194 5.06 17.16 -24.05
C HIS A 194 6.20 16.12 -23.94
N ASP A 195 7.23 16.45 -23.15
CA ASP A 195 8.45 15.66 -23.00
C ASP A 195 8.46 14.72 -21.77
N GLY A 196 7.31 14.60 -21.08
CA GLY A 196 7.06 13.72 -19.94
C GLY A 196 5.74 12.97 -20.09
N LEU A 197 5.41 12.12 -19.13
CA LEU A 197 4.20 11.27 -19.15
C LEU A 197 2.93 12.07 -18.79
N HIS A 198 3.05 13.22 -18.18
CA HIS A 198 1.92 14.09 -17.85
C HIS A 198 2.16 15.52 -18.35
N TRP A 199 1.13 16.11 -18.95
CA TRP A 199 1.03 17.53 -19.29
C TRP A 199 -0.38 18.06 -19.05
N LYS A 200 -0.48 19.34 -18.79
CA LYS A 200 -1.78 20.02 -18.71
C LYS A 200 -2.28 20.26 -20.13
N SER A 201 -3.30 19.53 -20.52
CA SER A 201 -3.94 19.78 -21.81
C SER A 201 -5.07 20.79 -21.67
N SER A 202 -5.08 21.82 -22.51
CA SER A 202 -6.23 22.70 -22.72
C SER A 202 -7.19 22.13 -23.78
N ASP A 203 -6.78 21.13 -24.53
CA ASP A 203 -7.52 20.49 -25.61
C ASP A 203 -7.80 19.02 -25.26
N SER A 204 -9.04 18.59 -25.46
CA SER A 204 -9.49 17.22 -25.22
C SER A 204 -8.84 16.18 -26.13
N ASN A 205 -8.13 16.60 -27.17
CA ASN A 205 -7.49 15.71 -28.16
C ASN A 205 -6.06 15.27 -27.79
N THR A 206 -5.44 15.88 -26.78
CA THR A 206 -4.08 15.53 -26.37
C THR A 206 -4.08 15.06 -24.91
N ARG A 207 -4.52 13.82 -24.70
CA ARG A 207 -4.49 13.22 -23.37
C ARG A 207 -3.07 12.78 -23.00
N SER A 208 -2.62 13.16 -21.81
CA SER A 208 -1.38 12.65 -21.25
C SER A 208 -1.52 11.19 -20.79
N PRO A 209 -0.46 10.35 -20.92
CA PRO A 209 -0.48 8.95 -20.53
C PRO A 209 -0.85 8.70 -19.06
N ILE A 210 -0.46 9.60 -18.14
CA ILE A 210 -0.80 9.51 -16.72
C ILE A 210 -1.56 10.73 -16.22
N GLY A 211 -2.29 10.54 -15.11
CA GLY A 211 -2.99 11.62 -14.42
C GLY A 211 -2.08 12.44 -13.49
N PRO A 212 -2.54 13.64 -13.04
CA PRO A 212 -1.74 14.58 -12.26
C PRO A 212 -1.28 14.02 -10.91
N TYR A 213 -2.06 13.18 -10.26
CA TYR A 213 -1.67 12.58 -8.97
C TYR A 213 -0.48 11.64 -9.10
N LEU A 214 -0.47 10.82 -10.14
CA LEU A 214 0.64 9.90 -10.38
C LEU A 214 1.89 10.65 -10.86
N ALA A 215 1.70 11.71 -11.64
CA ALA A 215 2.80 12.58 -12.06
C ALA A 215 3.50 13.26 -10.87
N GLN A 216 2.74 13.68 -9.85
CA GLN A 216 3.30 14.29 -8.63
C GLN A 216 4.09 13.31 -7.76
N ALA A 217 3.80 12.00 -7.84
CA ALA A 217 4.57 10.96 -7.17
C ALA A 217 5.92 10.69 -7.83
N GLY A 218 6.10 11.21 -9.05
CA GLY A 218 7.33 11.06 -9.81
C GLY A 218 8.51 11.78 -9.20
N VAL A 219 9.68 11.33 -9.60
CA VAL A 219 10.95 11.88 -9.19
C VAL A 219 11.25 13.13 -10.02
N THR A 220 11.02 14.32 -9.46
CA THR A 220 11.70 15.52 -9.93
C THR A 220 13.07 15.62 -9.22
N ASP A 221 14.05 16.29 -9.80
CA ASP A 221 15.43 16.40 -9.29
C ASP A 221 15.56 16.97 -7.86
N SER A 222 14.47 17.46 -7.29
CA SER A 222 14.40 17.99 -5.93
C SER A 222 13.70 17.01 -4.99
N ILE A 223 14.47 16.37 -4.11
CA ILE A 223 13.97 15.50 -3.01
C ILE A 223 12.97 16.24 -2.10
N GLN A 224 13.03 17.57 -2.03
CA GLN A 224 12.31 18.37 -1.04
C GLN A 224 10.81 18.58 -1.32
N ASN A 225 10.35 18.35 -2.54
CA ASN A 225 8.93 18.58 -2.93
C ASN A 225 8.18 17.29 -3.32
N ARG A 226 8.72 16.13 -3.00
CA ARG A 226 8.14 14.83 -3.36
C ARG A 226 6.99 14.47 -2.43
N ARG A 227 5.89 14.04 -3.01
CA ARG A 227 4.82 13.39 -2.29
C ARG A 227 4.82 11.90 -2.63
N PRO A 228 4.99 11.01 -1.65
CA PRO A 228 4.91 9.59 -1.93
C PRO A 228 3.49 9.23 -2.36
N PHE A 229 3.38 8.31 -3.32
CA PHE A 229 2.09 7.76 -3.75
C PHE A 229 1.98 6.32 -3.24
N HIS A 230 0.97 6.04 -2.42
CA HIS A 230 0.84 4.79 -1.66
C HIS A 230 2.12 4.43 -0.89
N GLY A 231 2.74 5.42 -0.25
CA GLY A 231 3.93 5.22 0.58
C GLY A 231 5.23 4.98 -0.20
N TYR A 232 5.22 5.08 -1.53
CA TYR A 232 6.36 4.85 -2.41
C TYR A 232 6.68 6.06 -3.27
N PHE A 233 7.97 6.19 -3.59
CA PHE A 233 8.47 7.02 -4.68
C PHE A 233 8.77 6.16 -5.89
N TYR A 234 8.62 6.75 -7.08
CA TYR A 234 8.85 6.09 -8.36
C TYR A 234 9.91 6.85 -9.16
N ARG A 235 10.61 6.13 -10.02
CA ARG A 235 11.62 6.67 -10.92
C ARG A 235 11.63 5.90 -12.21
N ILE A 236 11.66 6.60 -13.33
CA ILE A 236 11.91 6.01 -14.63
C ILE A 236 13.42 5.96 -14.84
N LEU A 237 13.92 4.81 -15.20
CA LEU A 237 15.30 4.55 -15.48
C LEU A 237 15.47 4.24 -16.96
N LEU A 238 16.06 5.17 -17.70
CA LEU A 238 16.38 4.96 -19.11
C LEU A 238 17.75 4.29 -19.24
N GLN A 239 17.83 3.30 -20.11
CA GLN A 239 19.08 2.60 -20.41
C GLN A 239 19.41 2.71 -21.90
N ALA A 240 20.58 3.26 -22.19
CA ALA A 240 21.13 3.25 -23.54
C ALA A 240 21.38 1.80 -23.99
N PRO A 241 21.27 1.51 -25.30
CA PRO A 241 21.69 0.20 -25.83
C PRO A 241 23.14 -0.04 -25.45
N VAL A 242 23.45 -1.26 -25.04
CA VAL A 242 24.84 -1.71 -24.94
C VAL A 242 25.34 -1.81 -26.37
N ALA A 243 26.00 -0.77 -26.86
CA ALA A 243 26.52 -0.74 -28.22
C ALA A 243 27.66 -1.75 -28.39
N PRO A 244 27.54 -2.67 -29.35
CA PRO A 244 28.72 -3.18 -30.01
C PRO A 244 29.01 -2.23 -31.18
N ASP A 245 30.05 -1.44 -31.09
CA ASP A 245 30.65 -0.58 -32.12
C ASP A 245 29.95 0.75 -32.51
N SER A 246 30.66 1.80 -32.12
CA SER A 246 30.95 3.06 -32.83
C SER A 246 29.86 3.66 -33.75
N ASP A 247 28.90 4.37 -33.16
CA ASP A 247 28.51 5.72 -33.59
C ASP A 247 27.70 6.40 -32.46
N ALA A 248 28.43 7.04 -31.56
CA ALA A 248 27.93 7.60 -30.30
C ALA A 248 27.08 8.88 -30.47
N THR A 249 26.56 9.19 -31.65
CA THR A 249 25.88 10.46 -31.93
C THR A 249 24.36 10.40 -31.89
N ARG A 250 23.74 9.23 -31.66
CA ARG A 250 22.28 9.10 -31.45
C ARG A 250 21.95 7.96 -30.48
N SER A 251 22.37 8.06 -29.23
CA SER A 251 21.90 7.14 -28.20
C SER A 251 20.47 7.53 -27.77
N THR A 252 19.47 7.08 -28.52
CA THR A 252 18.10 7.00 -28.00
C THR A 252 18.06 5.81 -27.05
N ALA A 253 17.65 6.01 -25.78
CA ALA A 253 17.43 4.92 -24.86
C ALA A 253 16.45 3.91 -25.48
N ASN A 254 16.87 2.65 -25.61
CA ASN A 254 16.05 1.60 -26.22
C ASN A 254 15.34 0.75 -25.17
N HIS A 255 15.71 0.90 -23.91
CA HIS A 255 15.15 0.15 -22.80
C HIS A 255 14.88 1.08 -21.61
N PHE A 256 13.87 0.74 -20.83
CA PHE A 256 13.57 1.41 -19.59
C PHE A 256 13.17 0.43 -18.49
N ALA A 257 13.20 0.89 -17.26
CA ALA A 257 12.61 0.21 -16.10
C ALA A 257 11.99 1.25 -15.16
N ILE A 258 11.02 0.79 -14.38
CA ILE A 258 10.46 1.57 -13.26
C ILE A 258 11.13 1.10 -11.98
N VAL A 259 11.67 2.03 -11.21
CA VAL A 259 12.19 1.78 -9.86
C VAL A 259 11.20 2.36 -8.87
N ALA A 260 10.63 1.52 -7.98
CA ALA A 260 9.75 1.92 -6.90
C ALA A 260 10.43 1.64 -5.55
N PHE A 261 10.52 2.63 -4.66
CA PHE A 261 11.15 2.48 -3.36
C PHE A 261 10.37 3.18 -2.25
N PRO A 262 10.36 2.63 -1.01
CA PRO A 262 9.58 3.20 0.08
C PRO A 262 10.04 4.59 0.48
N ALA A 263 9.08 5.46 0.79
CA ALA A 263 9.36 6.81 1.31
C ALA A 263 10.02 6.75 2.68
N GLU A 264 9.59 5.79 3.51
CA GLU A 264 10.10 5.54 4.85
C GLU A 264 10.33 4.04 5.04
N TYR A 265 11.59 3.64 5.11
CA TYR A 265 11.98 2.25 5.32
C TYR A 265 11.35 1.66 6.57
N ARG A 266 10.71 0.46 6.45
CA ARG A 266 9.97 -0.25 7.50
C ARG A 266 8.71 0.46 8.03
N SER A 267 8.38 1.63 7.52
CA SER A 267 7.16 2.36 7.89
C SER A 267 6.17 2.41 6.74
N SER A 268 6.60 2.80 5.55
CA SER A 268 5.77 2.79 4.35
C SER A 268 6.00 1.56 3.46
N GLY A 269 7.16 0.92 3.55
CA GLY A 269 7.55 -0.27 2.82
C GLY A 269 8.91 -0.79 3.26
N VAL A 270 9.28 -1.99 2.83
CA VAL A 270 10.58 -2.63 3.03
C VAL A 270 11.28 -2.83 1.70
N MET A 271 10.59 -3.43 0.73
CA MET A 271 11.18 -3.81 -0.54
C MET A 271 11.29 -2.63 -1.50
N THR A 272 12.39 -2.59 -2.24
CA THR A 272 12.55 -1.78 -3.44
C THR A 272 12.29 -2.67 -4.63
N PHE A 273 11.54 -2.17 -5.62
CA PHE A 273 11.16 -2.90 -6.81
C PHE A 273 11.82 -2.30 -8.05
N ILE A 274 12.23 -3.16 -8.98
CA ILE A 274 12.58 -2.80 -10.35
C ILE A 274 11.65 -3.59 -11.28
N LEU A 275 10.85 -2.86 -12.05
CA LEU A 275 10.03 -3.46 -13.10
C LEU A 275 10.61 -3.11 -14.46
N GLN A 276 10.93 -4.13 -15.23
CA GLN A 276 11.43 -3.98 -16.60
C GLN A 276 10.27 -3.75 -17.59
N GLU A 277 10.58 -3.19 -18.75
CA GLU A 277 9.61 -2.91 -19.84
C GLU A 277 8.79 -4.12 -20.29
N ASN A 278 9.34 -5.33 -20.13
CA ASN A 278 8.65 -6.59 -20.44
C ASN A 278 7.67 -7.02 -19.33
N GLY A 279 7.52 -6.22 -18.25
CA GLY A 279 6.66 -6.51 -17.13
C GLY A 279 7.29 -7.41 -16.05
N GLN A 280 8.53 -7.86 -16.23
CA GLN A 280 9.21 -8.65 -15.21
C GLN A 280 9.58 -7.78 -14.00
N ALA A 281 9.12 -8.18 -12.81
CA ALA A 281 9.40 -7.51 -11.55
C ALA A 281 10.52 -8.21 -10.77
N PHE A 282 11.30 -7.40 -10.07
CA PHE A 282 12.35 -7.82 -9.14
C PHE A 282 12.25 -7.00 -7.87
N GLU A 283 12.59 -7.61 -6.73
CA GLU A 283 12.57 -6.97 -5.42
C GLU A 283 13.89 -7.15 -4.67
N LYS A 284 14.19 -6.20 -3.80
CA LYS A 284 15.32 -6.26 -2.88
C LYS A 284 15.11 -5.37 -1.67
N ASP A 285 15.44 -5.88 -0.48
CA ASP A 285 15.58 -5.06 0.72
C ASP A 285 16.95 -4.33 0.66
N LEU A 286 16.91 -3.02 0.44
CA LEU A 286 18.11 -2.15 0.42
C LEU A 286 18.48 -1.61 1.80
N GLY A 287 17.72 -1.95 2.83
CA GLY A 287 17.95 -1.54 4.21
C GLY A 287 17.66 -0.07 4.50
N PRO A 288 18.17 0.47 5.61
CA PRO A 288 17.87 1.84 6.05
C PRO A 288 18.30 2.95 5.08
N THR A 289 19.20 2.64 4.15
CA THR A 289 19.69 3.58 3.13
C THR A 289 18.93 3.49 1.81
N THR A 290 17.75 2.86 1.81
CA THR A 290 16.96 2.55 0.61
C THR A 290 16.81 3.74 -0.33
N ALA A 291 16.41 4.92 0.18
CA ALA A 291 16.19 6.09 -0.67
C ALA A 291 17.45 6.50 -1.45
N SER A 292 18.60 6.57 -0.78
CA SER A 292 19.88 6.94 -1.44
C SER A 292 20.35 5.85 -2.39
N SER A 293 20.20 4.58 -2.02
CA SER A 293 20.61 3.44 -2.85
C SER A 293 19.74 3.33 -4.11
N ALA A 294 18.43 3.51 -3.99
CA ALA A 294 17.49 3.49 -5.11
C ALA A 294 17.72 4.64 -6.09
N ILE A 295 18.06 5.84 -5.59
CA ILE A 295 18.42 6.99 -6.43
C ILE A 295 19.71 6.73 -7.20
N GLN A 296 20.68 6.02 -6.61
CA GLN A 296 21.95 5.67 -7.24
C GLN A 296 21.87 4.46 -8.20
N THR A 297 20.74 3.77 -8.23
CA THR A 297 20.53 2.66 -9.17
C THR A 297 20.55 3.19 -10.59
N THR A 298 21.46 2.68 -11.43
CA THR A 298 21.66 3.12 -12.82
C THR A 298 21.40 2.03 -13.85
N THR A 299 21.10 0.81 -13.42
CA THR A 299 20.85 -0.32 -14.31
C THR A 299 19.38 -0.76 -14.29
N ALA A 300 18.79 -0.91 -15.46
CA ALA A 300 17.48 -1.50 -15.65
C ALA A 300 17.48 -3.04 -15.51
N HIS A 301 18.65 -3.64 -15.47
CA HIS A 301 18.83 -5.09 -15.34
C HIS A 301 19.38 -5.41 -13.96
N PRO A 302 18.51 -5.92 -13.04
CA PRO A 302 18.95 -6.34 -11.71
C PRO A 302 19.97 -7.48 -11.80
N ASP A 303 20.96 -7.44 -10.91
CA ASP A 303 21.90 -8.54 -10.75
C ASP A 303 21.30 -9.70 -9.92
N ASN A 304 22.11 -10.75 -9.71
CA ASN A 304 21.69 -11.95 -8.96
C ASN A 304 21.35 -11.69 -7.47
N SER A 305 21.56 -10.48 -6.96
CA SER A 305 21.19 -10.11 -5.59
C SER A 305 19.73 -9.64 -5.46
N TRP A 306 19.03 -9.51 -6.57
CA TRP A 306 17.61 -9.22 -6.63
C TRP A 306 16.81 -10.50 -6.79
N THR A 307 15.69 -10.59 -6.11
CA THR A 307 14.76 -11.72 -6.21
C THR A 307 13.69 -11.39 -7.23
N LYS A 308 13.40 -12.34 -8.12
CA LYS A 308 12.29 -12.21 -9.05
C LYS A 308 10.97 -12.30 -8.30
N VAL A 309 10.05 -11.39 -8.59
CA VAL A 309 8.67 -11.42 -8.12
C VAL A 309 7.82 -12.20 -9.12
N ASP A 310 7.05 -13.19 -8.63
CA ASP A 310 6.17 -14.03 -9.45
C ASP A 310 4.82 -13.35 -9.73
#